data_bd98219d838a713850eda31d430eab5d
#
_entry.id   bd98219d838a713850eda31d430eab5d
#
_cell.length_a   1.000
_cell.length_b   1.000
_cell.length_c   1.000
_cell.angle_alpha   90.00
_cell.angle_beta   90.00
_cell.angle_gamma   90.00
#
_symmetry.space_group_name_H-M   'P 1'
#
loop_
_entity.id
_entity.type
_entity.pdbx_description
1 polymer ?
#
loop_
_entity_poly.entity_id
_entity_poly.type
_entity_poly.pdbx_seq_one_letter_code
_entity_poly.pdbx_strand_id
1 'polypeptide(L)'
;EGANFSAGANVGMIFMFAVEQEWDELNFAIKLFQNTMMRIRYSSIPVVVAPHNLALGGACEMCLHADKVIAHAETYMGLVEFGVGLIPGGGGTKEFAVRLSDELQEGDIELNNFRDRFLTIGQAKVSTSAHEAFDLGYLKKGRDMVVISRARLLTEAKAECLEIAKEGYSK
;
A
#
# COMPACT_ATOMS: atom_id res chain seq x y z
N GLU A 1 -10.08 -2.81 -17.17
CA GLU A 1 -9.54 -3.60 -16.07
C GLU A 1 -8.34 -4.41 -16.54
N GLY A 2 -7.17 -4.24 -15.91
CA GLY A 2 -5.97 -4.99 -16.23
C GLY A 2 -5.92 -6.37 -15.59
N ALA A 3 -4.96 -7.21 -16.02
CA ALA A 3 -4.69 -8.50 -15.40
C ALA A 3 -4.22 -8.35 -13.94
N ASN A 4 -3.45 -7.29 -13.66
CA ASN A 4 -2.97 -6.92 -12.33
C ASN A 4 -3.56 -5.60 -11.89
N PHE A 5 -3.61 -5.36 -10.58
CA PHE A 5 -3.91 -4.03 -10.05
C PHE A 5 -2.81 -3.05 -10.45
N SER A 6 -1.56 -3.33 -10.09
CA SER A 6 -0.37 -2.66 -10.64
C SER A 6 0.90 -3.37 -10.17
N ALA A 7 1.91 -3.44 -11.04
CA ALA A 7 3.24 -3.96 -10.71
C ALA A 7 4.21 -2.87 -10.18
N GLY A 8 3.71 -1.66 -9.93
CA GLY A 8 4.52 -0.54 -9.46
C GLY A 8 4.95 0.42 -10.57
N ALA A 9 5.94 1.26 -10.26
CA ALA A 9 6.47 2.26 -11.17
C ALA A 9 7.33 1.65 -12.29
N ASN A 10 7.49 2.40 -13.38
CA ASN A 10 8.43 2.03 -14.45
C ASN A 10 9.88 2.28 -13.99
N VAL A 11 10.51 1.24 -13.45
CA VAL A 11 11.90 1.29 -12.94
C VAL A 11 12.90 1.68 -14.04
N GLY A 12 12.61 1.30 -15.30
CA GLY A 12 13.45 1.69 -16.44
C GLY A 12 13.49 3.22 -16.65
N MET A 13 12.36 3.91 -16.49
CA MET A 13 12.32 5.38 -16.55
C MET A 13 13.10 6.02 -15.39
N ILE A 14 12.95 5.49 -14.19
CA ILE A 14 13.68 5.97 -13.01
C ILE A 14 15.19 5.83 -13.25
N PHE A 15 15.62 4.68 -13.78
CA PHE A 15 17.00 4.42 -14.12
C PHE A 15 17.53 5.39 -15.19
N MET A 16 16.75 5.64 -16.26
CA MET A 16 17.14 6.58 -17.33
C MET A 16 17.32 8.00 -16.77
N PHE A 17 16.37 8.52 -16.01
CA PHE A 17 16.52 9.83 -15.37
C PHE A 17 17.77 9.92 -14.49
N ALA A 18 18.09 8.84 -13.75
CA ALA A 18 19.29 8.80 -12.91
C ALA A 18 20.59 8.79 -13.74
N VAL A 19 20.66 8.02 -14.84
CA VAL A 19 21.81 7.96 -15.73
C VAL A 19 22.03 9.29 -16.46
N GLU A 20 20.95 9.93 -16.88
CA GLU A 20 20.99 11.23 -17.58
C GLU A 20 21.15 12.40 -16.60
N GLN A 21 21.19 12.13 -15.30
CA GLN A 21 21.30 13.13 -14.21
C GLN A 21 20.14 14.15 -14.20
N GLU A 22 18.98 13.74 -14.67
CA GLU A 22 17.74 14.52 -14.69
C GLU A 22 17.07 14.50 -13.29
N TRP A 23 17.79 15.03 -12.29
CA TRP A 23 17.37 14.99 -10.89
C TRP A 23 16.12 15.79 -10.60
N ASP A 24 15.89 16.88 -11.33
CA ASP A 24 14.71 17.72 -11.16
C ASP A 24 13.46 16.99 -11.64
N GLU A 25 13.51 16.28 -12.75
CA GLU A 25 12.43 15.46 -13.29
C GLU A 25 12.10 14.30 -12.34
N LEU A 26 13.14 13.63 -11.84
CA LEU A 26 12.98 12.55 -10.87
C LEU A 26 12.35 13.05 -9.57
N ASN A 27 12.82 14.19 -9.04
CA ASN A 27 12.28 14.80 -7.84
C ASN A 27 10.83 15.26 -8.04
N PHE A 28 10.51 15.81 -9.20
CA PHE A 28 9.15 16.19 -9.55
C PHE A 28 8.21 14.97 -9.58
N ALA A 29 8.62 13.88 -10.22
CA ALA A 29 7.83 12.64 -10.28
C ALA A 29 7.58 12.04 -8.89
N ILE A 30 8.62 12.00 -8.03
CA ILE A 30 8.51 11.51 -6.66
C ILE A 30 7.55 12.38 -5.85
N LYS A 31 7.69 13.71 -5.90
CA LYS A 31 6.80 14.64 -5.18
C LYS A 31 5.35 14.54 -5.66
N LEU A 32 5.14 14.42 -6.96
CA LEU A 32 3.80 14.24 -7.52
C LEU A 32 3.14 12.97 -6.97
N PHE A 33 3.89 11.87 -6.93
CA PHE A 33 3.42 10.61 -6.39
C PHE A 33 3.13 10.71 -4.88
N GLN A 34 4.05 11.26 -4.09
CA GLN A 34 3.86 11.49 -2.65
C GLN A 34 2.63 12.35 -2.37
N ASN A 35 2.47 13.45 -3.09
CA ASN A 35 1.30 14.32 -2.96
C ASN A 35 0.00 13.58 -3.29
N THR A 36 0.03 12.69 -4.29
CA THR A 36 -1.12 11.86 -4.63
C THR A 36 -1.47 10.91 -3.48
N MET A 37 -0.48 10.26 -2.87
CA MET A 37 -0.69 9.39 -1.69
C MET A 37 -1.26 10.19 -0.51
N MET A 38 -0.75 11.40 -0.26
CA MET A 38 -1.26 12.27 0.81
C MET A 38 -2.69 12.75 0.52
N ARG A 39 -3.05 12.99 -0.74
CA ARG A 39 -4.43 13.31 -1.14
C ARG A 39 -5.39 12.14 -0.93
N ILE A 40 -4.94 10.90 -1.12
CA ILE A 40 -5.71 9.71 -0.74
C ILE A 40 -5.88 9.69 0.77
N ARG A 41 -4.79 9.82 1.52
CA ARG A 41 -4.79 9.73 2.98
C ARG A 41 -5.69 10.77 3.65
N TYR A 42 -5.71 12.00 3.15
CA TYR A 42 -6.47 13.13 3.69
C TYR A 42 -7.59 13.58 2.77
N SER A 43 -8.19 12.64 2.06
CA SER A 43 -9.35 12.90 1.22
C SER A 43 -10.55 13.32 2.08
N SER A 44 -11.34 14.28 1.61
CA SER A 44 -12.60 14.69 2.24
C SER A 44 -13.75 13.70 1.98
N ILE A 45 -13.53 12.71 1.14
CA ILE A 45 -14.46 11.62 0.85
C ILE A 45 -13.75 10.27 1.05
N PRO A 46 -14.46 9.20 1.41
CA PRO A 46 -13.85 7.90 1.60
C PRO A 46 -13.15 7.38 0.35
N VAL A 47 -11.98 6.80 0.52
CA VAL A 47 -11.22 6.14 -0.53
C VAL A 47 -11.05 4.67 -0.20
N VAL A 48 -11.69 3.80 -0.98
CA VAL A 48 -11.57 2.35 -0.88
C VAL A 48 -10.82 1.81 -2.08
N VAL A 49 -9.76 1.03 -1.82
CA VAL A 49 -8.92 0.43 -2.87
C VAL A 49 -9.22 -1.05 -3.00
N ALA A 50 -9.36 -1.54 -4.23
CA ALA A 50 -9.76 -2.91 -4.55
C ALA A 50 -8.67 -3.66 -5.33
N PRO A 51 -7.53 -4.05 -4.68
CA PRO A 51 -6.43 -4.70 -5.36
C PRO A 51 -6.73 -6.16 -5.72
N HIS A 52 -6.04 -6.65 -6.76
CA HIS A 52 -6.10 -8.01 -7.24
C HIS A 52 -4.81 -8.38 -7.98
N ASN A 53 -4.44 -9.63 -7.97
CA ASN A 53 -3.15 -10.09 -8.49
C ASN A 53 -2.01 -9.22 -7.93
N LEU A 54 -1.16 -8.67 -8.76
CA LEU A 54 -0.03 -7.86 -8.30
C LEU A 54 -0.49 -6.48 -7.81
N ALA A 55 -0.11 -6.13 -6.58
CA ALA A 55 -0.23 -4.81 -5.97
C ALA A 55 1.12 -4.46 -5.33
N LEU A 56 2.13 -4.16 -6.17
CA LEU A 56 3.53 -4.03 -5.79
C LEU A 56 4.01 -2.58 -5.79
N GLY A 57 5.01 -2.29 -4.95
CA GLY A 57 5.64 -0.97 -4.88
C GLY A 57 4.61 0.13 -4.62
N GLY A 58 4.58 1.15 -5.48
CA GLY A 58 3.62 2.26 -5.39
C GLY A 58 2.15 1.85 -5.33
N ALA A 59 1.78 0.71 -5.89
CA ALA A 59 0.42 0.17 -5.76
C ALA A 59 0.14 -0.34 -4.34
N CYS A 60 1.12 -0.96 -3.71
CA CYS A 60 1.05 -1.32 -2.29
C CYS A 60 0.97 -0.06 -1.43
N GLU A 61 1.78 0.96 -1.72
CA GLU A 61 1.73 2.26 -1.03
C GLU A 61 0.34 2.92 -1.12
N MET A 62 -0.31 2.86 -2.29
CA MET A 62 -1.69 3.33 -2.45
C MET A 62 -2.65 2.59 -1.50
N CYS A 63 -2.55 1.26 -1.42
CA CYS A 63 -3.36 0.46 -0.49
C CYS A 63 -3.11 0.87 0.99
N LEU A 64 -1.87 1.17 1.34
CA LEU A 64 -1.51 1.59 2.70
C LEU A 64 -2.13 2.94 3.09
N HIS A 65 -2.33 3.86 2.14
CA HIS A 65 -2.89 5.19 2.37
C HIS A 65 -4.42 5.28 2.30
N ALA A 66 -5.09 4.23 1.81
CA ALA A 66 -6.55 4.19 1.70
C ALA A 66 -7.24 4.06 3.06
N ASP A 67 -8.50 4.47 3.14
CA ASP A 67 -9.34 4.28 4.32
C ASP A 67 -9.62 2.80 4.57
N LYS A 68 -9.86 2.06 3.48
CA LYS A 68 -10.10 0.62 3.53
C LYS A 68 -9.61 -0.06 2.25
N VAL A 69 -9.14 -1.29 2.42
CA VAL A 69 -8.75 -2.15 1.30
C VAL A 69 -9.69 -3.34 1.24
N ILE A 70 -10.26 -3.58 0.06
CA ILE A 70 -11.03 -4.78 -0.25
C ILE A 70 -10.22 -5.59 -1.25
N ALA A 71 -9.41 -6.51 -0.75
CA ALA A 71 -8.49 -7.28 -1.57
C ALA A 71 -9.16 -8.54 -2.15
N HIS A 72 -8.87 -8.87 -3.40
CA HIS A 72 -9.16 -10.20 -3.91
C HIS A 72 -8.28 -11.24 -3.19
N ALA A 73 -8.77 -12.44 -2.92
CA ALA A 73 -8.00 -13.47 -2.23
C ALA A 73 -6.64 -13.74 -2.88
N GLU A 74 -6.59 -13.75 -4.22
CA GLU A 74 -5.36 -13.82 -5.03
C GLU A 74 -4.80 -12.40 -5.24
N THR A 75 -4.32 -11.79 -4.16
CA THR A 75 -3.61 -10.50 -4.20
C THR A 75 -2.23 -10.68 -3.60
N TYR A 76 -1.22 -10.31 -4.36
CA TYR A 76 0.20 -10.38 -4.01
C TYR A 76 0.69 -8.97 -3.73
N MET A 77 0.82 -8.61 -2.46
CA MET A 77 1.18 -7.25 -2.02
C MET A 77 2.62 -7.19 -1.55
N GLY A 78 3.32 -6.11 -1.86
CA GLY A 78 4.69 -5.93 -1.40
C GLY A 78 5.26 -4.55 -1.68
N LEU A 79 6.11 -4.08 -0.75
CA LEU A 79 7.02 -2.96 -0.96
C LEU A 79 8.33 -3.55 -1.51
N VAL A 80 8.45 -3.59 -2.84
CA VAL A 80 9.50 -4.35 -3.55
C VAL A 80 10.71 -3.50 -3.98
N GLU A 81 10.74 -2.25 -3.60
CA GLU A 81 11.69 -1.25 -4.04
C GLU A 81 13.14 -1.64 -3.72
N PHE A 82 13.39 -2.24 -2.53
CA PHE A 82 14.72 -2.73 -2.15
C PHE A 82 15.25 -3.82 -3.09
N GLY A 83 14.36 -4.61 -3.69
CA GLY A 83 14.73 -5.63 -4.67
C GLY A 83 15.34 -5.07 -5.95
N VAL A 84 15.17 -3.79 -6.22
CA VAL A 84 15.69 -3.08 -7.40
C VAL A 84 16.61 -1.91 -7.04
N GLY A 85 17.10 -1.86 -5.79
CA GLY A 85 18.05 -0.84 -5.32
C GLY A 85 17.41 0.52 -4.98
N LEU A 86 16.09 0.56 -4.77
CA LEU A 86 15.35 1.75 -4.38
C LEU A 86 14.78 1.59 -2.96
N ILE A 87 14.15 2.65 -2.45
CA ILE A 87 13.35 2.63 -1.22
C ILE A 87 11.89 2.98 -1.56
N PRO A 88 10.90 2.56 -0.75
CA PRO A 88 9.51 2.95 -0.94
C PRO A 88 9.35 4.48 -0.91
N GLY A 89 9.19 5.09 -2.08
CA GLY A 89 9.24 6.54 -2.27
C GLY A 89 7.90 7.26 -2.05
N GLY A 90 6.78 6.54 -2.07
CA GLY A 90 5.43 7.12 -1.91
C GLY A 90 4.94 7.19 -0.46
N GLY A 91 5.77 6.82 0.50
CA GLY A 91 5.44 6.87 1.93
C GLY A 91 5.13 5.50 2.57
N GLY A 92 5.43 4.39 1.90
CA GLY A 92 5.23 3.05 2.44
C GLY A 92 5.97 2.80 3.75
N THR A 93 7.22 3.29 3.86
CA THR A 93 8.00 3.22 5.10
C THR A 93 7.34 3.99 6.25
N LYS A 94 6.83 5.20 5.97
CA LYS A 94 6.08 6.00 6.93
C LYS A 94 4.81 5.26 7.40
N GLU A 95 4.04 4.70 6.46
CA GLU A 95 2.80 3.99 6.80
C GLU A 95 3.08 2.75 7.67
N PHE A 96 4.16 2.03 7.41
CA PHE A 96 4.56 0.92 8.27
C PHE A 96 4.92 1.38 9.69
N ALA A 97 5.63 2.49 9.82
CA ALA A 97 5.98 3.07 11.13
C ALA A 97 4.71 3.53 11.90
N VAL A 98 3.79 4.22 11.23
CA VAL A 98 2.52 4.67 11.83
C VAL A 98 1.68 3.48 12.26
N ARG A 99 1.51 2.48 11.39
CA ARG A 99 0.74 1.27 11.70
C ARG A 99 1.34 0.48 12.86
N LEU A 100 2.67 0.37 12.90
CA LEU A 100 3.35 -0.27 14.02
C LEU A 100 3.08 0.47 15.33
N SER A 101 3.19 1.81 15.32
CA SER A 101 2.91 2.63 16.50
C SER A 101 1.46 2.47 16.99
N ASP A 102 0.50 2.34 16.05
CA ASP A 102 -0.91 2.12 16.39
C ASP A 102 -1.19 0.72 16.98
N GLU A 103 -0.35 -0.28 16.62
CA GLU A 103 -0.51 -1.68 17.02
C GLU A 103 0.18 -2.00 18.36
N LEU A 104 1.18 -1.20 18.78
CA LEU A 104 1.91 -1.41 20.01
C LEU A 104 1.03 -1.20 21.23
N GLN A 105 1.15 -2.14 22.19
CA GLN A 105 0.46 -2.09 23.48
C GLN A 105 1.46 -1.99 24.61
N GLU A 106 0.99 -1.58 25.79
CA GLU A 106 1.82 -1.54 26.99
C GLU A 106 2.37 -2.93 27.31
N GLY A 107 3.70 -3.05 27.40
CA GLY A 107 4.42 -4.29 27.64
C GLY A 107 4.94 -5.00 26.38
N ASP A 108 4.63 -4.50 25.18
CA ASP A 108 5.17 -5.04 23.93
C ASP A 108 6.68 -4.78 23.81
N ILE A 109 7.37 -5.71 23.15
CA ILE A 109 8.79 -5.54 22.81
C ILE A 109 8.90 -4.81 21.46
N GLU A 110 8.93 -3.47 21.52
CA GLU A 110 8.94 -2.58 20.35
C GLU A 110 10.03 -2.96 19.34
N LEU A 111 11.25 -3.29 19.81
CA LEU A 111 12.38 -3.60 18.93
C LEU A 111 12.12 -4.82 18.03
N ASN A 112 11.47 -5.86 18.53
CA ASN A 112 11.16 -7.05 17.74
C ASN A 112 10.13 -6.73 16.65
N ASN A 113 9.07 -6.02 17.02
CA ASN A 113 8.01 -5.62 16.09
C ASN A 113 8.58 -4.67 15.01
N PHE A 114 9.42 -3.72 15.41
CA PHE A 114 10.11 -2.83 14.48
C PHE A 114 11.01 -3.59 13.50
N ARG A 115 11.81 -4.53 14.02
CA ARG A 115 12.71 -5.36 13.21
C ARG A 115 11.94 -6.15 12.16
N ASP A 116 10.82 -6.75 12.53
CA ASP A 116 10.03 -7.59 11.61
C ASP A 116 9.42 -6.74 10.48
N ARG A 117 8.93 -5.54 10.79
CA ARG A 117 8.47 -4.58 9.78
C ARG A 117 9.61 -4.09 8.88
N PHE A 118 10.76 -3.77 9.48
CA PHE A 118 11.96 -3.39 8.74
C PHE A 118 12.42 -4.49 7.77
N LEU A 119 12.46 -5.75 8.23
CA LEU A 119 12.84 -6.89 7.39
C LEU A 119 11.82 -7.18 6.29
N THR A 120 10.55 -6.93 6.52
CA THR A 120 9.51 -7.06 5.48
C THR A 120 9.82 -6.13 4.30
N ILE A 121 10.21 -4.88 4.57
CA ILE A 121 10.60 -3.91 3.54
C ILE A 121 11.98 -4.25 2.98
N GLY A 122 12.99 -4.44 3.85
CA GLY A 122 14.39 -4.64 3.44
C GLY A 122 14.64 -5.92 2.64
N GLN A 123 13.80 -6.93 2.81
CA GLN A 123 13.82 -8.16 2.03
C GLN A 123 12.86 -8.14 0.83
N ALA A 124 12.22 -7.00 0.57
CA ALA A 124 11.23 -6.85 -0.49
C ALA A 124 10.17 -7.97 -0.48
N LYS A 125 9.67 -8.34 0.72
CA LYS A 125 8.74 -9.45 0.86
C LYS A 125 7.43 -9.16 0.14
N VAL A 126 6.96 -10.15 -0.61
CA VAL A 126 5.66 -10.12 -1.28
C VAL A 126 4.78 -11.20 -0.64
N SER A 127 3.56 -10.85 -0.28
CA SER A 127 2.59 -11.81 0.21
C SER A 127 2.17 -12.77 -0.91
N THR A 128 1.96 -14.03 -0.56
CA THR A 128 1.49 -15.09 -1.49
C THR A 128 -0.05 -15.13 -1.59
N SER A 129 -0.73 -14.31 -0.82
CA SER A 129 -2.18 -14.14 -0.83
C SER A 129 -2.59 -12.87 -0.07
N ALA A 130 -3.85 -12.45 -0.20
CA ALA A 130 -4.40 -11.38 0.62
C ALA A 130 -4.44 -11.74 2.12
N HIS A 131 -4.54 -13.01 2.47
CA HIS A 131 -4.51 -13.44 3.87
C HIS A 131 -3.12 -13.26 4.49
N GLU A 132 -2.05 -13.66 3.81
CA GLU A 132 -0.68 -13.44 4.28
C GLU A 132 -0.33 -11.94 4.33
N ALA A 133 -0.97 -11.11 3.50
CA ALA A 133 -0.78 -9.67 3.54
C ALA A 133 -1.16 -9.04 4.90
N PHE A 134 -2.08 -9.65 5.66
CA PHE A 134 -2.34 -9.25 7.05
C PHE A 134 -1.17 -9.54 7.97
N ASP A 135 -0.54 -10.69 7.83
CA ASP A 135 0.57 -11.11 8.69
C ASP A 135 1.84 -10.29 8.40
N LEU A 136 2.06 -9.92 7.13
CA LEU A 136 3.13 -9.02 6.72
C LEU A 136 2.85 -7.54 7.03
N GLY A 137 1.62 -7.18 7.43
CA GLY A 137 1.22 -5.81 7.78
C GLY A 137 0.83 -4.91 6.61
N TYR A 138 0.70 -5.47 5.41
CA TYR A 138 0.18 -4.73 4.26
C TYR A 138 -1.34 -4.48 4.36
N LEU A 139 -2.06 -5.39 4.98
CA LEU A 139 -3.47 -5.23 5.33
C LEU A 139 -3.65 -5.12 6.85
N LYS A 140 -4.66 -4.38 7.30
CA LYS A 140 -4.97 -4.13 8.72
C LYS A 140 -6.16 -4.98 9.14
N LYS A 141 -5.96 -5.87 10.13
CA LYS A 141 -7.03 -6.69 10.72
C LYS A 141 -8.10 -5.77 11.35
N GLY A 142 -9.36 -6.15 11.18
CA GLY A 142 -10.52 -5.37 11.67
C GLY A 142 -10.91 -4.16 10.79
N ARG A 143 -10.08 -3.80 9.80
CA ARG A 143 -10.35 -2.72 8.83
C ARG A 143 -10.53 -3.24 7.41
N ASP A 144 -9.54 -3.98 6.92
CA ASP A 144 -9.47 -4.44 5.54
C ASP A 144 -10.17 -5.79 5.38
N MET A 145 -10.65 -6.09 4.17
CA MET A 145 -11.44 -7.29 3.87
C MET A 145 -10.87 -8.05 2.68
N VAL A 146 -11.15 -9.36 2.66
CA VAL A 146 -10.81 -10.25 1.55
C VAL A 146 -12.07 -10.75 0.87
N VAL A 147 -12.10 -10.70 -0.46
CA VAL A 147 -13.19 -11.19 -1.31
C VAL A 147 -12.66 -12.30 -2.21
N ILE A 148 -13.34 -13.45 -2.21
CA ILE A 148 -12.93 -14.62 -3.00
C ILE A 148 -13.33 -14.45 -4.47
N SER A 149 -14.50 -13.88 -4.73
CA SER A 149 -15.00 -13.71 -6.09
C SER A 149 -14.50 -12.43 -6.72
N ARG A 150 -13.67 -12.55 -7.75
CA ARG A 150 -13.19 -11.41 -8.54
C ARG A 150 -14.32 -10.56 -9.12
N ALA A 151 -15.40 -11.20 -9.55
CA ALA A 151 -16.56 -10.50 -10.13
C ALA A 151 -17.29 -9.61 -9.10
N ARG A 152 -17.19 -9.93 -7.80
CA ARG A 152 -17.81 -9.14 -6.72
C ARG A 152 -16.92 -8.05 -6.16
N LEU A 153 -15.63 -8.08 -6.47
CA LEU A 153 -14.63 -7.21 -5.84
C LEU A 153 -15.01 -5.72 -5.87
N LEU A 154 -15.37 -5.19 -7.04
CA LEU A 154 -15.75 -3.78 -7.17
C LEU A 154 -17.10 -3.46 -6.54
N THR A 155 -18.02 -4.42 -6.55
CA THR A 155 -19.33 -4.26 -5.91
C THR A 155 -19.19 -4.17 -4.39
N GLU A 156 -18.36 -5.04 -3.80
CA GLU A 156 -18.05 -5.01 -2.36
C GLU A 156 -17.30 -3.73 -1.99
N ALA A 157 -16.29 -3.35 -2.76
CA ALA A 157 -15.54 -2.11 -2.51
C ALA A 157 -16.45 -0.86 -2.58
N LYS A 158 -17.39 -0.82 -3.53
CA LYS A 158 -18.37 0.27 -3.62
C LYS A 158 -19.33 0.28 -2.44
N ALA A 159 -19.82 -0.88 -2.01
CA ALA A 159 -20.73 -1.00 -0.87
C ALA A 159 -20.04 -0.48 0.40
N GLU A 160 -18.82 -0.90 0.67
CA GLU A 160 -18.02 -0.45 1.81
C GLU A 160 -17.72 1.06 1.77
N CYS A 161 -17.38 1.59 0.60
CA CYS A 161 -17.18 3.02 0.43
C CYS A 161 -18.42 3.85 0.75
N LEU A 162 -19.60 3.37 0.31
CA LEU A 162 -20.88 4.02 0.61
C LEU A 162 -21.26 3.91 2.08
N GLU A 163 -20.92 2.80 2.73
CA GLU A 163 -21.19 2.61 4.15
C GLU A 163 -20.34 3.58 5.01
N ILE A 164 -19.04 3.67 4.75
CA ILE A 164 -18.15 4.64 5.39
C ILE A 164 -18.68 6.08 5.20
N ALA A 165 -19.17 6.41 4.00
CA ALA A 165 -19.70 7.75 3.71
C ALA A 165 -20.98 8.06 4.50
N LYS A 166 -21.86 7.06 4.74
CA LYS A 166 -23.10 7.22 5.50
C LYS A 166 -22.88 7.42 7.00
N GLU A 167 -21.81 6.83 7.55
CA GLU A 167 -21.47 6.94 8.96
C GLU A 167 -20.96 8.33 9.37
N GLY A 168 -20.88 9.28 8.44
CA GLY A 168 -20.39 10.62 8.71
C GLY A 168 -18.87 10.71 8.66
N TYR A 169 -18.29 10.26 7.52
CA TYR A 169 -16.85 10.25 7.28
C TYR A 169 -16.21 11.63 7.53
N SER A 170 -15.19 11.63 8.35
CA SER A 170 -14.24 12.75 8.55
C SER A 170 -12.84 12.19 8.74
N LYS A 171 -11.83 12.93 8.26
CA LYS A 171 -10.42 12.55 8.42
C LYS A 171 -9.68 13.56 9.25
#